data_6576696798c23eb8b76cad82f9bee29c
#
_entry.id   6576696798c23eb8b76cad82f9bee29c
#
_cell.length_a   1.000
_cell.length_b   1.000
_cell.length_c   1.000
_cell.angle_alpha   90.00
_cell.angle_beta   90.00
_cell.angle_gamma   90.00
#
_symmetry.space_group_name_H-M   'P 1'
#
loop_
_entity.id
_entity.type
_entity.pdbx_description
1 polymer ?
#
loop_
_entity_poly.entity_id
_entity_poly.type
_entity_poly.pdbx_seq_one_letter_code
_entity_poly.pdbx_strand_id
1 'polypeptide(L)'
;TDAELYRTAQLINSALMAKIHTVEWTPAIVPHPVTQIAMKVNWYGLTGDELQDVFEFLDDKEILGGIVGSKADHHSAPYSLTEEFVSVYRMHPLIPDDVLMRRLKDDSTIETIALPDMSGIKTPGVAGRISMVDLFYSFGRLHPGAIRLHNYPKHLQNLKRDNGEHFDLAAVDIFRDRERGVPRYNEFRRLLHKDPVKSFDEITDNPVWRDELKRVYNNDLSKVDLMAGLYAEPLPDGFGFSETAFRIFVLMASRRLKSDRFFTDDYSAEIY
;
A
#
# COMPACT_ATOMS: atom_id res chain seq x y z
N THR A 1 -20.22 23.11 15.29
CA THR A 1 -20.82 21.83 15.81
C THR A 1 -19.82 20.69 15.69
N ASP A 2 -20.03 19.61 16.45
CA ASP A 2 -19.19 18.40 16.36
C ASP A 2 -19.20 17.80 14.94
N ALA A 3 -20.33 17.91 14.24
CA ALA A 3 -20.44 17.45 12.86
C ALA A 3 -19.58 18.27 11.87
N GLU A 4 -19.48 19.57 12.09
CA GLU A 4 -18.61 20.44 11.28
C GLU A 4 -17.13 20.16 11.57
N LEU A 5 -16.76 20.04 12.84
CA LEU A 5 -15.41 19.67 13.26
C LEU A 5 -14.99 18.32 12.67
N TYR A 6 -15.88 17.32 12.71
CA TYR A 6 -15.61 16.01 12.11
C TYR A 6 -15.41 16.11 10.60
N ARG A 7 -16.26 16.81 9.87
CA ARG A 7 -16.12 16.95 8.41
C ARG A 7 -14.82 17.66 8.04
N THR A 8 -14.50 18.76 8.72
CA THR A 8 -13.25 19.48 8.48
C THR A 8 -12.04 18.60 8.76
N ALA A 9 -12.03 17.91 9.90
CA ALA A 9 -10.95 16.99 10.24
C ALA A 9 -10.83 15.83 9.22
N GLN A 10 -11.94 15.31 8.71
CA GLN A 10 -11.96 14.26 7.68
C GLN A 10 -11.35 14.76 6.36
N LEU A 11 -11.68 15.96 5.91
CA LEU A 11 -11.13 16.56 4.70
C LEU A 11 -9.61 16.76 4.83
N ILE A 12 -9.16 17.39 5.91
CA ILE A 12 -7.73 17.61 6.19
C ILE A 12 -6.98 16.28 6.23
N ASN A 13 -7.52 15.30 6.95
CA ASN A 13 -6.88 13.98 7.07
C ASN A 13 -6.80 13.24 5.73
N SER A 14 -7.83 13.33 4.90
CA SER A 14 -7.85 12.72 3.57
C SER A 14 -6.77 13.33 2.66
N ALA A 15 -6.64 14.65 2.65
CA ALA A 15 -5.60 15.35 1.90
C ALA A 15 -4.19 14.99 2.38
N LEU A 16 -4.00 15.01 3.70
CA LEU A 16 -2.72 14.67 4.33
C LEU A 16 -2.31 13.22 4.03
N MET A 17 -3.24 12.27 4.12
CA MET A 17 -2.97 10.85 3.80
C MET A 17 -2.57 10.67 2.34
N ALA A 18 -3.25 11.33 1.40
CA ALA A 18 -2.89 11.26 -0.02
C ALA A 18 -1.51 11.84 -0.31
N LYS A 19 -1.18 12.98 0.31
CA LYS A 19 0.15 13.60 0.21
C LYS A 19 1.23 12.70 0.78
N ILE A 20 1.07 12.22 2.01
CA ILE A 20 2.03 11.30 2.65
C ILE A 20 2.23 10.05 1.78
N HIS A 21 1.15 9.44 1.32
CA HIS A 21 1.22 8.25 0.48
C HIS A 21 2.01 8.50 -0.80
N THR A 22 1.82 9.64 -1.45
CA THR A 22 2.44 9.97 -2.74
C THR A 22 3.90 10.37 -2.60
N VAL A 23 4.20 11.34 -1.72
CA VAL A 23 5.53 11.98 -1.71
C VAL A 23 6.46 11.51 -0.59
N GLU A 24 5.94 10.72 0.36
CA GLU A 24 6.74 10.21 1.47
C GLU A 24 6.77 8.67 1.49
N TRP A 25 5.61 8.01 1.61
CA TRP A 25 5.54 6.55 1.74
C TRP A 25 5.99 5.82 0.46
N THR A 26 5.50 6.23 -0.72
CA THR A 26 5.87 5.58 -1.98
C THR A 26 7.37 5.68 -2.26
N PRO A 27 8.03 6.85 -2.14
CA PRO A 27 9.48 6.94 -2.26
C PRO A 27 10.26 6.15 -1.19
N ALA A 28 9.68 5.94 -0.01
CA ALA A 28 10.32 5.16 1.04
C ALA A 28 10.26 3.64 0.76
N ILE A 29 9.14 3.14 0.24
CA ILE A 29 8.98 1.70 -0.08
C ILE A 29 9.60 1.33 -1.43
N VAL A 30 9.83 2.31 -2.30
CA VAL A 30 10.55 2.19 -3.59
C VAL A 30 11.65 3.25 -3.65
N PRO A 31 12.72 3.13 -2.85
CA PRO A 31 13.75 4.15 -2.71
C PRO A 31 14.69 4.23 -3.92
N HIS A 32 14.12 4.28 -5.12
CA HIS A 32 14.85 4.46 -6.37
C HIS A 32 14.85 5.95 -6.76
N PRO A 33 15.97 6.55 -7.19
CA PRO A 33 16.05 7.99 -7.50
C PRO A 33 14.99 8.47 -8.49
N VAL A 34 14.70 7.67 -9.52
CA VAL A 34 13.66 8.00 -10.52
C VAL A 34 12.27 8.02 -9.88
N THR A 35 11.97 7.09 -8.98
CA THR A 35 10.67 7.07 -8.27
C THR A 35 10.51 8.29 -7.38
N GLN A 36 11.56 8.71 -6.68
CA GLN A 36 11.52 9.91 -5.84
C GLN A 36 11.20 11.17 -6.65
N ILE A 37 11.83 11.32 -7.80
CA ILE A 37 11.56 12.44 -8.72
C ILE A 37 10.13 12.30 -9.29
N ALA A 38 9.77 11.10 -9.77
CA ALA A 38 8.47 10.87 -10.39
C ALA A 38 7.30 11.16 -9.44
N MET A 39 7.41 10.78 -8.14
CA MET A 39 6.36 11.03 -7.16
C MET A 39 6.23 12.53 -6.82
N LYS A 40 7.32 13.26 -6.76
CA LYS A 40 7.28 14.72 -6.61
C LYS A 40 6.66 15.40 -7.82
N VAL A 41 7.07 15.01 -9.03
CA VAL A 41 6.49 15.54 -10.28
C VAL A 41 5.00 15.18 -10.39
N ASN A 42 4.60 13.98 -9.97
CA ASN A 42 3.21 13.56 -9.98
C ASN A 42 2.33 14.43 -9.05
N TRP A 43 2.85 14.86 -7.92
CA TRP A 43 2.12 15.70 -6.96
C TRP A 43 2.22 17.19 -7.28
N TYR A 44 3.43 17.69 -7.48
CA TYR A 44 3.71 19.13 -7.62
C TYR A 44 3.93 19.59 -9.08
N GLY A 45 4.03 18.68 -10.04
CA GLY A 45 4.48 18.99 -11.40
C GLY A 45 5.99 19.22 -11.49
N LEU A 46 6.45 19.48 -12.71
CA LEU A 46 7.86 19.77 -12.99
C LEU A 46 8.29 21.16 -12.49
N THR A 47 7.34 22.06 -12.31
CA THR A 47 7.59 23.45 -11.94
C THR A 47 7.61 23.69 -10.44
N GLY A 48 7.16 22.71 -9.63
CA GLY A 48 7.07 22.82 -8.19
C GLY A 48 6.00 23.83 -7.71
N ASP A 49 5.83 23.92 -6.40
CA ASP A 49 4.78 24.75 -5.76
C ASP A 49 4.87 26.24 -6.15
N GLU A 50 6.08 26.76 -6.39
CA GLU A 50 6.32 28.21 -6.61
C GLU A 50 5.81 28.72 -7.97
N LEU A 51 5.54 27.81 -8.92
CA LEU A 51 5.13 28.17 -10.28
C LEU A 51 3.75 27.64 -10.65
N GLN A 52 3.06 26.92 -9.76
CA GLN A 52 1.69 26.46 -10.00
C GLN A 52 0.76 27.62 -10.36
N ASP A 53 0.81 28.71 -9.63
CA ASP A 53 -0.02 29.92 -9.86
C ASP A 53 0.24 30.58 -11.23
N VAL A 54 1.44 30.40 -11.80
CA VAL A 54 1.80 30.97 -13.10
C VAL A 54 1.29 30.10 -14.26
N PHE A 55 1.11 28.80 -14.03
CA PHE A 55 0.70 27.81 -15.05
C PHE A 55 -0.78 27.45 -15.03
N GLU A 56 -1.60 28.08 -14.18
CA GLU A 56 -3.06 27.97 -14.18
C GLU A 56 -3.69 28.16 -15.58
N PHE A 57 -2.99 28.89 -16.46
CA PHE A 57 -3.36 29.11 -17.85
C PHE A 57 -3.06 27.97 -18.81
N LEU A 58 -2.28 26.97 -18.40
CA LEU A 58 -1.90 25.84 -19.24
C LEU A 58 -2.78 24.62 -18.95
N ASP A 59 -4.03 24.75 -19.35
CA ASP A 59 -5.02 23.68 -19.34
C ASP A 59 -4.43 22.37 -19.90
N ASP A 60 -4.59 21.25 -19.16
CA ASP A 60 -4.22 19.88 -19.53
C ASP A 60 -2.75 19.42 -19.44
N LYS A 61 -1.85 20.10 -18.74
CA LYS A 61 -0.48 19.58 -18.60
C LYS A 61 -0.18 19.13 -17.18
N GLU A 62 -0.76 18.00 -16.79
CA GLU A 62 -0.48 17.28 -15.54
C GLU A 62 1.03 17.15 -15.25
N ILE A 63 1.85 16.96 -16.30
CA ILE A 63 3.32 16.89 -16.18
C ILE A 63 3.91 18.21 -15.66
N LEU A 64 3.34 19.35 -16.02
CA LEU A 64 3.85 20.66 -15.62
C LEU A 64 3.30 21.10 -14.27
N GLY A 65 2.01 20.93 -14.05
CA GLY A 65 1.31 21.40 -12.84
C GLY A 65 1.07 20.34 -11.75
N GLY A 66 1.35 19.08 -12.04
CA GLY A 66 1.02 17.97 -11.13
C GLY A 66 -0.47 17.60 -11.14
N ILE A 67 -0.86 16.69 -10.26
CA ILE A 67 -2.25 16.24 -10.12
C ILE A 67 -3.07 17.23 -9.30
N VAL A 68 -2.49 17.76 -8.23
CA VAL A 68 -3.19 18.63 -7.26
C VAL A 68 -3.62 19.91 -7.93
N GLY A 69 -4.93 20.23 -7.86
CA GLY A 69 -5.50 21.43 -8.48
C GLY A 69 -5.67 21.37 -10.01
N SER A 70 -5.29 20.28 -10.68
CA SER A 70 -5.53 20.09 -12.09
C SER A 70 -6.96 19.63 -12.37
N LYS A 71 -7.43 19.64 -13.62
CA LYS A 71 -8.75 19.11 -13.98
C LYS A 71 -8.87 17.62 -13.71
N ALA A 72 -10.02 17.17 -13.20
CA ALA A 72 -10.31 15.75 -13.04
C ALA A 72 -10.31 15.02 -14.39
N ASP A 73 -9.66 13.86 -14.45
CA ASP A 73 -9.64 12.99 -15.60
C ASP A 73 -9.78 11.52 -15.18
N HIS A 74 -10.76 10.85 -15.74
CA HIS A 74 -11.00 9.44 -15.49
C HIS A 74 -10.25 8.52 -16.46
N HIS A 75 -9.51 9.05 -17.43
CA HIS A 75 -8.78 8.29 -18.45
C HIS A 75 -9.64 7.22 -19.13
N SER A 76 -10.88 7.55 -19.44
CA SER A 76 -11.90 6.64 -20.04
C SER A 76 -12.23 5.41 -19.17
N ALA A 77 -11.91 5.42 -17.89
CA ALA A 77 -12.21 4.35 -16.93
C ALA A 77 -13.11 4.86 -15.80
N PRO A 78 -14.01 4.03 -15.28
CA PRO A 78 -14.82 4.41 -14.11
C PRO A 78 -13.94 4.77 -12.90
N TYR A 79 -14.40 5.73 -12.10
CA TYR A 79 -13.80 6.01 -10.79
C TYR A 79 -14.18 4.88 -9.83
N SER A 80 -13.34 3.86 -9.75
CA SER A 80 -13.54 2.70 -8.89
C SER A 80 -12.20 2.07 -8.51
N LEU A 81 -12.18 1.36 -7.39
CA LEU A 81 -11.10 0.46 -7.05
C LEU A 81 -11.40 -0.90 -7.69
N THR A 82 -10.53 -1.36 -8.57
CA THR A 82 -10.68 -2.67 -9.20
C THR A 82 -10.24 -3.80 -8.25
N GLU A 83 -10.72 -5.01 -8.48
CA GLU A 83 -10.29 -6.17 -7.66
C GLU A 83 -8.80 -6.47 -7.86
N GLU A 84 -8.24 -6.20 -9.04
CA GLU A 84 -6.79 -6.32 -9.30
C GLU A 84 -5.98 -5.35 -8.44
N PHE A 85 -6.45 -4.11 -8.28
CA PHE A 85 -5.83 -3.15 -7.38
C PHE A 85 -5.91 -3.61 -5.92
N VAL A 86 -7.08 -4.11 -5.49
CA VAL A 86 -7.27 -4.66 -4.14
C VAL A 86 -6.30 -5.81 -3.88
N SER A 87 -6.13 -6.72 -4.85
CA SER A 87 -5.21 -7.87 -4.74
C SER A 87 -3.75 -7.43 -4.58
N VAL A 88 -3.32 -6.42 -5.34
CA VAL A 88 -1.97 -5.85 -5.25
C VAL A 88 -1.74 -5.13 -3.92
N TYR A 89 -2.77 -4.47 -3.38
CA TYR A 89 -2.72 -3.78 -2.09
C TYR A 89 -2.90 -4.70 -0.87
N ARG A 90 -2.86 -6.01 -1.04
CA ARG A 90 -2.76 -6.98 0.06
C ARG A 90 -1.36 -6.95 0.68
N MET A 91 -1.00 -5.81 1.25
CA MET A 91 0.32 -5.56 1.82
C MET A 91 0.41 -5.90 3.31
N HIS A 92 -0.41 -6.83 3.78
CA HIS A 92 -0.42 -7.29 5.17
C HIS A 92 0.96 -7.76 5.69
N PRO A 93 1.88 -8.34 4.85
CA PRO A 93 3.23 -8.65 5.30
C PRO A 93 4.07 -7.45 5.79
N LEU A 94 3.63 -6.20 5.54
CA LEU A 94 4.25 -5.02 6.12
C LEU A 94 3.94 -4.85 7.62
N ILE A 95 2.90 -5.49 8.14
CA ILE A 95 2.47 -5.37 9.52
C ILE A 95 3.31 -6.33 10.38
N PRO A 96 4.03 -5.85 11.41
CA PRO A 96 4.80 -6.71 12.31
C PRO A 96 3.88 -7.51 13.24
N ASP A 97 4.36 -8.65 13.77
CA ASP A 97 3.63 -9.42 14.77
C ASP A 97 3.60 -8.73 16.14
N ASP A 98 4.62 -7.93 16.43
CA ASP A 98 4.77 -7.16 17.67
C ASP A 98 5.47 -5.82 17.44
N VAL A 99 5.36 -4.95 18.43
CA VAL A 99 5.91 -3.59 18.41
C VAL A 99 6.78 -3.37 19.66
N LEU A 100 8.04 -3.02 19.43
CA LEU A 100 8.96 -2.66 20.49
C LEU A 100 8.78 -1.20 20.88
N MET A 101 8.23 -0.95 22.05
CA MET A 101 8.05 0.38 22.62
C MET A 101 9.33 0.89 23.29
N ARG A 102 9.70 2.13 22.96
CA ARG A 102 10.93 2.79 23.41
C ARG A 102 10.66 4.17 23.97
N ARG A 103 11.54 4.64 24.84
CA ARG A 103 11.51 6.01 25.36
C ARG A 103 12.22 6.95 24.38
N LEU A 104 11.62 8.08 24.05
CA LEU A 104 12.29 9.13 23.28
C LEU A 104 13.54 9.64 23.99
N LYS A 105 13.52 9.73 25.33
CA LYS A 105 14.58 10.35 26.12
C LYS A 105 15.96 9.70 25.96
N ASP A 106 15.98 8.37 25.89
CA ASP A 106 17.24 7.60 25.98
C ASP A 106 17.24 6.31 25.14
N ASP A 107 16.24 6.13 24.29
CA ASP A 107 16.02 4.92 23.45
C ASP A 107 15.89 3.61 24.26
N SER A 108 15.70 3.69 25.58
CA SER A 108 15.50 2.50 26.41
C SER A 108 14.19 1.81 26.08
N THR A 109 14.20 0.48 26.17
CA THR A 109 13.00 -0.34 25.98
C THR A 109 12.00 -0.12 27.10
N ILE A 110 10.74 0.12 26.76
CA ILE A 110 9.61 0.14 27.69
C ILE A 110 9.05 -1.28 27.80
N GLU A 111 8.53 -1.80 26.69
CA GLU A 111 7.96 -3.15 26.58
C GLU A 111 7.85 -3.56 25.11
N THR A 112 7.68 -4.84 24.84
CA THR A 112 7.26 -5.35 23.52
C THR A 112 5.80 -5.76 23.61
N ILE A 113 4.97 -5.22 22.72
CA ILE A 113 3.53 -5.47 22.73
C ILE A 113 3.16 -6.20 21.45
N ALA A 114 2.51 -7.34 21.57
CA ALA A 114 1.94 -8.03 20.39
C ALA A 114 0.86 -7.16 19.75
N LEU A 115 0.83 -7.10 18.42
CA LEU A 115 -0.10 -6.24 17.70
C LEU A 115 -1.57 -6.45 18.09
N PRO A 116 -2.07 -7.69 18.31
CA PRO A 116 -3.43 -7.93 18.81
C PRO A 116 -3.70 -7.33 20.20
N ASP A 117 -2.66 -7.06 20.99
CA ASP A 117 -2.78 -6.51 22.34
C ASP A 117 -2.74 -4.99 22.40
N MET A 118 -2.49 -4.34 21.27
CA MET A 118 -2.51 -2.89 21.15
C MET A 118 -3.50 -2.35 20.12
N SER A 119 -4.27 -3.21 19.48
CA SER A 119 -5.23 -2.84 18.43
C SER A 119 -6.68 -2.83 18.92
N GLY A 120 -7.53 -2.08 18.20
CA GLY A 120 -8.96 -2.01 18.46
C GLY A 120 -9.29 -1.51 19.87
N ILE A 121 -10.14 -2.22 20.58
CA ILE A 121 -10.61 -1.86 21.93
C ILE A 121 -9.49 -1.81 22.99
N LYS A 122 -8.32 -2.42 22.73
CA LYS A 122 -7.18 -2.42 23.65
C LYS A 122 -6.30 -1.16 23.52
N THR A 123 -6.42 -0.42 22.40
CA THR A 123 -5.61 0.79 22.12
C THR A 123 -5.65 1.83 23.24
N PRO A 124 -6.82 2.20 23.83
CA PRO A 124 -6.85 3.16 24.92
C PRO A 124 -6.02 2.74 26.15
N GLY A 125 -5.98 1.43 26.44
CA GLY A 125 -5.18 0.91 27.55
C GLY A 125 -3.66 1.06 27.31
N VAL A 126 -3.20 0.95 26.08
CA VAL A 126 -1.80 1.20 25.71
C VAL A 126 -1.50 2.70 25.77
N ALA A 127 -2.36 3.54 25.18
CA ALA A 127 -2.19 4.99 25.21
C ALA A 127 -2.28 5.59 26.62
N GLY A 128 -2.97 4.93 27.55
CA GLY A 128 -3.04 5.35 28.95
C GLY A 128 -1.78 5.05 29.79
N ARG A 129 -0.93 4.09 29.34
CA ARG A 129 0.29 3.71 30.08
C ARG A 129 1.60 4.09 29.40
N ILE A 130 1.57 4.36 28.09
CA ILE A 130 2.73 4.81 27.33
C ILE A 130 2.44 6.23 26.84
N SER A 131 3.37 7.15 27.04
CA SER A 131 3.18 8.53 26.59
C SER A 131 3.02 8.60 25.06
N MET A 132 2.22 9.55 24.57
CA MET A 132 2.06 9.76 23.12
C MET A 132 3.39 10.05 22.42
N VAL A 133 4.31 10.73 23.10
CA VAL A 133 5.65 11.04 22.60
C VAL A 133 6.45 9.76 22.39
N ASP A 134 6.44 8.85 23.37
CA ASP A 134 7.13 7.56 23.27
C ASP A 134 6.46 6.64 22.25
N LEU A 135 5.13 6.69 22.10
CA LEU A 135 4.41 5.96 21.05
C LEU A 135 4.85 6.44 19.66
N PHE A 136 4.81 7.75 19.38
CA PHE A 136 5.25 8.29 18.09
C PHE A 136 6.72 7.99 17.83
N TYR A 137 7.59 8.12 18.82
CA TYR A 137 8.99 7.76 18.70
C TYR A 137 9.18 6.28 18.34
N SER A 138 8.47 5.41 19.04
CA SER A 138 8.52 3.96 18.80
C SER A 138 8.09 3.60 17.39
N PHE A 139 6.95 4.13 16.91
CA PHE A 139 6.49 3.91 15.55
C PHE A 139 7.45 4.45 14.49
N GLY A 140 8.05 5.61 14.72
CA GLY A 140 9.06 6.18 13.83
C GLY A 140 10.37 5.36 13.76
N ARG A 141 10.62 4.51 14.76
CA ARG A 141 11.79 3.62 14.83
C ARG A 141 11.52 2.21 14.30
N LEU A 142 10.27 1.85 14.08
CA LEU A 142 9.91 0.55 13.57
C LEU A 142 10.22 0.42 12.08
N HIS A 143 10.65 -0.78 11.70
CA HIS A 143 10.73 -1.19 10.33
C HIS A 143 9.47 -2.00 9.97
N PRO A 144 8.84 -1.74 8.82
CA PRO A 144 7.78 -2.60 8.31
C PRO A 144 8.35 -3.98 7.96
N GLY A 145 7.47 -4.98 7.89
CA GLY A 145 7.82 -6.27 7.31
C GLY A 145 8.07 -6.18 5.81
N ALA A 146 8.54 -7.27 5.20
CA ALA A 146 8.71 -7.38 3.75
C ALA A 146 7.49 -8.05 3.10
N ILE A 147 7.08 -7.58 1.93
CA ILE A 147 5.98 -8.19 1.15
C ILE A 147 6.51 -9.42 0.42
N ARG A 148 6.61 -10.52 1.16
CA ARG A 148 7.18 -11.80 0.69
C ARG A 148 6.40 -12.99 1.25
N LEU A 149 6.59 -14.16 0.63
CA LEU A 149 6.10 -15.43 1.18
C LEU A 149 6.59 -15.63 2.61
N HIS A 150 5.77 -16.31 3.41
CA HIS A 150 5.99 -16.62 4.83
C HIS A 150 6.06 -15.42 5.77
N ASN A 151 5.78 -14.20 5.29
CA ASN A 151 5.81 -12.99 6.11
C ASN A 151 4.41 -12.42 6.41
N TYR A 152 3.36 -13.16 6.11
CA TYR A 152 2.01 -12.75 6.49
C TYR A 152 1.86 -12.79 8.02
N PRO A 153 1.30 -11.76 8.69
CA PRO A 153 1.24 -11.68 10.14
C PRO A 153 0.53 -12.87 10.76
N LYS A 154 1.11 -13.47 11.79
CA LYS A 154 0.59 -14.70 12.42
C LYS A 154 -0.79 -14.51 13.02
N HIS A 155 -1.05 -13.35 13.63
CA HIS A 155 -2.35 -13.06 14.20
C HIS A 155 -3.44 -12.90 13.14
N LEU A 156 -3.10 -12.45 11.91
CA LEU A 156 -4.04 -12.37 10.79
C LEU A 156 -4.30 -13.73 10.13
N GLN A 157 -3.36 -14.67 10.25
CA GLN A 157 -3.57 -16.07 9.85
C GLN A 157 -4.47 -16.82 10.85
N ASN A 158 -4.66 -16.29 12.04
CA ASN A 158 -5.46 -16.90 13.10
C ASN A 158 -6.36 -15.85 13.77
N LEU A 159 -7.10 -15.11 12.96
CA LEU A 159 -8.05 -14.13 13.49
C LEU A 159 -9.19 -14.82 14.22
N LYS A 160 -9.54 -14.27 15.37
CA LYS A 160 -10.65 -14.74 16.18
C LYS A 160 -11.80 -13.73 16.12
N ARG A 161 -12.98 -14.20 15.73
CA ARG A 161 -14.20 -13.42 15.77
C ARG A 161 -14.80 -13.40 17.20
N ASP A 162 -15.69 -12.47 17.47
CA ASP A 162 -16.37 -12.36 18.77
C ASP A 162 -17.17 -13.62 19.13
N ASN A 163 -17.67 -14.35 18.14
CA ASN A 163 -18.34 -15.64 18.30
C ASN A 163 -17.39 -16.83 18.58
N GLY A 164 -16.07 -16.57 18.62
CA GLY A 164 -15.04 -17.58 18.87
C GLY A 164 -14.54 -18.32 17.64
N GLU A 165 -15.11 -18.09 16.45
CA GLU A 165 -14.63 -18.70 15.21
C GLU A 165 -13.27 -18.12 14.81
N HIS A 166 -12.41 -18.99 14.31
CA HIS A 166 -11.11 -18.65 13.76
C HIS A 166 -11.15 -18.67 12.24
N PHE A 167 -10.45 -17.75 11.62
CA PHE A 167 -10.25 -17.77 10.17
C PHE A 167 -8.85 -17.22 9.80
N ASP A 168 -8.30 -17.75 8.72
CA ASP A 168 -7.04 -17.31 8.13
C ASP A 168 -7.33 -16.23 7.09
N LEU A 169 -6.91 -14.99 7.37
CA LEU A 169 -7.14 -13.87 6.46
C LEU A 169 -6.36 -14.04 5.14
N ALA A 170 -5.17 -14.66 5.17
CA ALA A 170 -4.42 -14.91 3.93
C ALA A 170 -5.17 -15.89 3.01
N ALA A 171 -5.76 -16.94 3.59
CA ALA A 171 -6.61 -17.87 2.84
C ALA A 171 -7.87 -17.16 2.30
N VAL A 172 -8.48 -16.30 3.09
CA VAL A 172 -9.64 -15.48 2.66
C VAL A 172 -9.28 -14.54 1.52
N ASP A 173 -8.12 -13.90 1.57
CA ASP A 173 -7.64 -13.02 0.49
C ASP A 173 -7.47 -13.78 -0.82
N ILE A 174 -6.83 -14.96 -0.79
CA ILE A 174 -6.69 -15.82 -1.97
C ILE A 174 -8.05 -16.31 -2.47
N PHE A 175 -8.94 -16.72 -1.56
CA PHE A 175 -10.28 -17.18 -1.91
C PHE A 175 -11.09 -16.05 -2.56
N ARG A 176 -11.03 -14.84 -2.00
CA ARG A 176 -11.67 -13.66 -2.56
C ARG A 176 -11.22 -13.38 -4.00
N ASP A 177 -9.92 -13.43 -4.26
CA ASP A 177 -9.38 -13.22 -5.61
C ASP A 177 -9.98 -14.23 -6.60
N ARG A 178 -10.09 -15.50 -6.19
CA ARG A 178 -10.71 -16.56 -7.00
C ARG A 178 -12.18 -16.30 -7.28
N GLU A 179 -12.96 -15.95 -6.24
CA GLU A 179 -14.40 -15.68 -6.35
C GLU A 179 -14.71 -14.43 -7.18
N ARG A 180 -13.82 -13.44 -7.16
CA ARG A 180 -13.95 -12.19 -7.90
C ARG A 180 -13.40 -12.26 -9.32
N GLY A 181 -12.89 -13.41 -9.73
CA GLY A 181 -12.36 -13.62 -11.07
C GLY A 181 -11.03 -12.91 -11.34
N VAL A 182 -10.27 -12.56 -10.29
CA VAL A 182 -8.91 -12.05 -10.45
C VAL A 182 -8.07 -13.12 -11.13
N PRO A 183 -7.38 -12.79 -12.23
CA PRO A 183 -6.58 -13.75 -12.98
C PRO A 183 -5.49 -14.40 -12.13
N ARG A 184 -5.16 -15.66 -12.41
CA ARG A 184 -4.00 -16.33 -11.84
C ARG A 184 -2.71 -15.60 -12.22
N TYR A 185 -1.65 -15.82 -11.49
CA TYR A 185 -0.39 -15.09 -11.61
C TYR A 185 0.14 -14.96 -13.05
N ASN A 186 0.25 -16.05 -13.80
CA ASN A 186 0.74 -16.00 -15.17
C ASN A 186 -0.21 -15.29 -16.13
N GLU A 187 -1.51 -15.47 -15.98
CA GLU A 187 -2.50 -14.75 -16.79
C GLU A 187 -2.50 -13.25 -16.45
N PHE A 188 -2.36 -12.90 -15.17
CA PHE A 188 -2.23 -11.50 -14.75
C PHE A 188 -1.01 -10.83 -15.37
N ARG A 189 0.16 -11.52 -15.38
CA ARG A 189 1.36 -11.03 -16.08
C ARG A 189 1.10 -10.79 -17.56
N ARG A 190 0.47 -11.76 -18.24
CA ARG A 190 0.12 -11.65 -19.66
C ARG A 190 -0.76 -10.43 -19.94
N LEU A 191 -1.77 -10.17 -19.11
CA LEU A 191 -2.66 -9.02 -19.24
C LEU A 191 -1.93 -7.67 -18.98
N LEU A 192 -0.86 -7.69 -18.20
CA LEU A 192 0.04 -6.54 -18.03
C LEU A 192 1.11 -6.42 -19.12
N HIS A 193 1.01 -7.20 -20.20
CA HIS A 193 2.04 -7.27 -21.26
C HIS A 193 3.44 -7.63 -20.74
N LYS A 194 3.49 -8.50 -19.71
CA LYS A 194 4.71 -9.14 -19.21
C LYS A 194 4.73 -10.59 -19.68
N ASP A 195 5.93 -11.09 -19.97
CA ASP A 195 6.08 -12.50 -20.31
C ASP A 195 5.64 -13.40 -19.14
N PRO A 196 4.75 -14.37 -19.37
CA PRO A 196 4.46 -15.39 -18.38
C PRO A 196 5.72 -16.18 -18.03
N VAL A 197 5.89 -16.56 -16.77
CA VAL A 197 6.96 -17.43 -16.35
C VAL A 197 6.74 -18.86 -16.90
N LYS A 198 7.83 -19.54 -17.27
CA LYS A 198 7.80 -20.86 -17.90
C LYS A 198 8.09 -22.00 -16.91
N SER A 199 8.61 -21.67 -15.74
CA SER A 199 8.91 -22.60 -14.67
C SER A 199 8.76 -21.96 -13.29
N PHE A 200 8.68 -22.77 -12.24
CA PHE A 200 8.70 -22.27 -10.88
C PHE A 200 10.04 -21.63 -10.49
N ASP A 201 11.11 -21.99 -11.18
CA ASP A 201 12.44 -21.40 -11.02
C ASP A 201 12.48 -19.93 -11.50
N GLU A 202 11.56 -19.55 -12.40
CA GLU A 202 11.39 -18.17 -12.86
C GLU A 202 10.48 -17.33 -11.94
N ILE A 203 9.69 -17.96 -11.05
CA ILE A 203 8.88 -17.23 -10.08
C ILE A 203 9.75 -16.71 -8.94
N THR A 204 10.69 -17.53 -8.45
CA THR A 204 11.48 -17.21 -7.28
C THR A 204 12.89 -17.80 -7.36
N ASP A 205 13.86 -17.04 -6.86
CA ASP A 205 15.24 -17.48 -6.69
C ASP A 205 15.46 -18.34 -5.41
N ASN A 206 14.46 -18.40 -4.53
CA ASN A 206 14.52 -19.17 -3.31
C ASN A 206 14.12 -20.64 -3.55
N PRO A 207 15.05 -21.61 -3.42
CA PRO A 207 14.76 -23.02 -3.72
C PRO A 207 13.70 -23.63 -2.80
N VAL A 208 13.61 -23.19 -1.56
CA VAL A 208 12.60 -23.66 -0.61
C VAL A 208 11.21 -23.22 -1.06
N TRP A 209 11.04 -21.96 -1.37
CA TRP A 209 9.76 -21.42 -1.84
C TRP A 209 9.32 -22.02 -3.17
N ARG A 210 10.27 -22.22 -4.08
CA ARG A 210 10.03 -22.90 -5.34
C ARG A 210 9.44 -24.30 -5.14
N ASP A 211 10.07 -25.11 -4.28
CA ASP A 211 9.64 -26.47 -4.03
C ASP A 211 8.29 -26.52 -3.27
N GLU A 212 8.04 -25.57 -2.39
CA GLU A 212 6.74 -25.39 -1.75
C GLU A 212 5.65 -25.02 -2.76
N LEU A 213 5.90 -24.06 -3.66
CA LEU A 213 4.96 -23.69 -4.72
C LEU A 213 4.68 -24.89 -5.64
N LYS A 214 5.72 -25.64 -6.07
CA LYS A 214 5.54 -26.87 -6.85
C LYS A 214 4.60 -27.85 -6.15
N ARG A 215 4.82 -28.07 -4.87
CA ARG A 215 4.02 -28.99 -4.06
C ARG A 215 2.56 -28.50 -3.91
N VAL A 216 2.37 -27.23 -3.54
CA VAL A 216 1.05 -26.64 -3.28
C VAL A 216 0.18 -26.60 -4.55
N TYR A 217 0.78 -26.24 -5.68
CA TYR A 217 0.08 -26.11 -6.97
C TYR A 217 0.18 -27.36 -7.84
N ASN A 218 0.63 -28.49 -7.27
CA ASN A 218 0.79 -29.77 -7.99
C ASN A 218 1.59 -29.65 -9.29
N ASN A 219 2.66 -28.86 -9.25
CA ASN A 219 3.55 -28.56 -10.37
C ASN A 219 2.83 -27.91 -11.58
N ASP A 220 1.71 -27.26 -11.38
CA ASP A 220 0.90 -26.59 -12.40
C ASP A 220 0.99 -25.06 -12.24
N LEU A 221 1.80 -24.43 -13.07
CA LEU A 221 2.01 -22.97 -13.09
C LEU A 221 0.72 -22.19 -13.35
N SER A 222 -0.22 -22.76 -14.09
CA SER A 222 -1.47 -22.10 -14.43
C SER A 222 -2.38 -21.88 -13.22
N LYS A 223 -2.13 -22.62 -12.14
CA LYS A 223 -2.92 -22.56 -10.90
C LYS A 223 -2.35 -21.61 -9.85
N VAL A 224 -1.15 -21.09 -10.04
CA VAL A 224 -0.52 -20.21 -9.07
C VAL A 224 -1.41 -18.97 -8.85
N ASP A 225 -1.84 -18.77 -7.61
CA ASP A 225 -2.64 -17.59 -7.25
C ASP A 225 -1.83 -16.31 -7.38
N LEU A 226 -2.52 -15.21 -7.72
CA LEU A 226 -1.87 -13.93 -7.93
C LEU A 226 -1.05 -13.52 -6.70
N MET A 227 -1.65 -13.51 -5.52
CA MET A 227 -0.99 -13.09 -4.29
C MET A 227 0.25 -13.96 -3.98
N ALA A 228 0.15 -15.28 -4.16
CA ALA A 228 1.28 -16.18 -3.94
C ALA A 228 2.44 -15.90 -4.92
N GLY A 229 2.13 -15.67 -6.19
CA GLY A 229 3.13 -15.31 -7.20
C GLY A 229 3.79 -13.97 -6.91
N LEU A 230 3.00 -12.93 -6.58
CA LEU A 230 3.51 -11.60 -6.24
C LEU A 230 4.46 -11.62 -5.03
N TYR A 231 4.16 -12.45 -4.03
CA TYR A 231 4.99 -12.54 -2.81
C TYR A 231 6.24 -13.41 -3.02
N ALA A 232 6.23 -14.29 -4.02
CA ALA A 232 7.36 -15.14 -4.34
C ALA A 232 8.37 -14.49 -5.28
N GLU A 233 7.96 -13.52 -6.10
CA GLU A 233 8.85 -12.80 -7.02
C GLU A 233 10.05 -12.19 -6.30
N PRO A 234 11.26 -12.23 -6.89
CA PRO A 234 12.37 -11.41 -6.43
C PRO A 234 11.97 -9.92 -6.47
N LEU A 235 12.40 -9.18 -5.45
CA LEU A 235 12.17 -7.74 -5.43
C LEU A 235 13.25 -7.07 -6.30
N PRO A 236 12.88 -6.14 -7.19
CA PRO A 236 13.87 -5.29 -7.84
C PRO A 236 14.66 -4.48 -6.81
N ASP A 237 15.89 -4.13 -7.13
CA ASP A 237 16.76 -3.35 -6.24
C ASP A 237 16.06 -2.07 -5.77
N GLY A 238 15.98 -1.90 -4.47
CA GLY A 238 15.31 -0.77 -3.83
C GLY A 238 13.78 -0.82 -3.81
N PHE A 239 13.14 -1.93 -4.23
CA PHE A 239 11.68 -2.06 -4.20
C PHE A 239 11.21 -2.85 -2.98
N GLY A 240 10.17 -2.37 -2.31
CA GLY A 240 9.52 -3.07 -1.20
C GLY A 240 8.52 -4.15 -1.64
N PHE A 241 8.21 -4.24 -2.94
CA PHE A 241 7.30 -5.22 -3.53
C PHE A 241 7.70 -5.58 -4.97
N SER A 242 7.09 -6.63 -5.51
CA SER A 242 7.47 -7.18 -6.82
C SER A 242 7.21 -6.23 -7.99
N GLU A 243 7.94 -6.43 -9.09
CA GLU A 243 7.75 -5.65 -10.32
C GLU A 243 6.34 -5.79 -10.90
N THR A 244 5.75 -6.98 -10.80
CA THR A 244 4.37 -7.22 -11.28
C THR A 244 3.36 -6.42 -10.47
N ALA A 245 3.51 -6.36 -9.14
CA ALA A 245 2.68 -5.53 -8.27
C ALA A 245 2.89 -4.04 -8.55
N PHE A 246 4.13 -3.61 -8.76
CA PHE A 246 4.48 -2.22 -9.00
C PHE A 246 3.77 -1.60 -10.20
N ARG A 247 3.56 -2.36 -11.27
CA ARG A 247 2.85 -1.86 -12.47
C ARG A 247 1.43 -1.42 -12.17
N ILE A 248 0.67 -2.23 -11.44
CA ILE A 248 -0.69 -1.88 -11.00
C ILE A 248 -0.64 -0.76 -9.96
N PHE A 249 0.29 -0.84 -9.02
CA PHE A 249 0.44 0.16 -7.97
C PHE A 249 0.60 1.57 -8.55
N VAL A 250 1.60 1.79 -9.41
CA VAL A 250 1.86 3.11 -10.02
C VAL A 250 0.69 3.56 -10.87
N LEU A 251 0.17 2.69 -11.74
CA LEU A 251 -0.92 3.03 -12.63
C LEU A 251 -2.17 3.46 -11.88
N MET A 252 -2.58 2.70 -10.87
CA MET A 252 -3.86 2.91 -10.20
C MET A 252 -3.80 4.00 -9.13
N ALA A 253 -2.69 4.16 -8.41
CA ALA A 253 -2.56 5.19 -7.39
C ALA A 253 -2.71 6.59 -7.98
N SER A 254 -1.95 6.92 -9.02
CA SER A 254 -2.04 8.22 -9.71
C SER A 254 -3.41 8.45 -10.33
N ARG A 255 -3.99 7.44 -11.00
CA ARG A 255 -5.32 7.56 -11.60
C ARG A 255 -6.43 7.81 -10.58
N ARG A 256 -6.35 7.24 -9.38
CA ARG A 256 -7.33 7.52 -8.32
C ARG A 256 -7.30 8.98 -7.90
N LEU A 257 -6.12 9.54 -7.68
CA LEU A 257 -5.98 10.96 -7.34
C LEU A 257 -6.48 11.85 -8.49
N LYS A 258 -6.08 11.56 -9.73
CA LYS A 258 -6.48 12.34 -10.91
C LYS A 258 -7.98 12.28 -11.21
N SER A 259 -8.66 11.19 -10.83
CA SER A 259 -10.11 11.03 -11.00
C SER A 259 -10.93 11.63 -9.87
N ASP A 260 -10.32 12.04 -8.77
CA ASP A 260 -11.02 12.53 -7.58
C ASP A 260 -11.06 14.05 -7.57
N ARG A 261 -12.26 14.61 -7.66
CA ARG A 261 -12.49 16.06 -7.64
C ARG A 261 -11.88 16.73 -6.41
N PHE A 262 -11.84 16.04 -5.27
CA PHE A 262 -11.27 16.55 -4.04
C PHE A 262 -9.79 16.94 -4.17
N PHE A 263 -9.01 16.21 -4.97
CA PHE A 263 -7.59 16.51 -5.23
C PHE A 263 -7.37 17.32 -6.52
N THR A 264 -8.39 17.50 -7.35
CA THR A 264 -8.33 18.14 -8.65
C THR A 264 -9.22 19.37 -8.72
N ASP A 265 -10.38 19.32 -9.37
CA ASP A 265 -11.27 20.47 -9.63
C ASP A 265 -11.67 21.27 -8.38
N ASP A 266 -11.87 20.61 -7.25
CA ASP A 266 -12.32 21.22 -6.00
C ASP A 266 -11.15 21.57 -5.05
N TYR A 267 -9.91 21.37 -5.47
CA TYR A 267 -8.75 21.70 -4.66
C TYR A 267 -8.50 23.22 -4.67
N SER A 268 -8.88 23.87 -3.60
CA SER A 268 -8.68 25.32 -3.42
C SER A 268 -8.45 25.67 -1.96
N ALA A 269 -7.86 26.84 -1.71
CA ALA A 269 -7.63 27.35 -0.36
C ALA A 269 -8.94 27.62 0.42
N GLU A 270 -10.07 27.78 -0.28
CA GLU A 270 -11.37 27.96 0.36
C GLU A 270 -11.95 26.65 0.90
N ILE A 271 -11.57 25.50 0.31
CA ILE A 271 -12.06 24.19 0.71
C ILE A 271 -11.12 23.56 1.75
N TYR A 272 -9.82 23.79 1.63
CA TYR A 272 -8.77 23.26 2.49
C TYR A 272 -8.29 24.30 3.50
#